data_514fc13600ef4ca563205c509665d876
#
_entry.id   514fc13600ef4ca563205c509665d876
#
_cell.length_a   1.000
_cell.length_b   1.000
_cell.length_c   1.000
_cell.angle_alpha   90.00
_cell.angle_beta   90.00
_cell.angle_gamma   90.00
#
_symmetry.space_group_name_H-M   'P 1'
#
loop_
_entity.id
_entity.type
_entity.pdbx_description
1 polymer ?
#
loop_
_entity_poly.entity_id
_entity_poly.type
_entity_poly.pdbx_seq_one_letter_code
_entity_poly.pdbx_strand_id
1 'polypeptide(L)'
;MQRESLHCGELIKRLNDILGRCSNEELRADDMTSSQVKMLMIINETKDECITLKELEKHFGVAQATIAGTAARLEKKGMIESFYDPSDKRVKHERITDKGRTMCVHAGKAMHDKEKWFLSALSADEKEELHRLLQKVYDDVNNCERKCKKC
;
A
#
# COMPACT_ATOMS: atom_id res chain seq x y z
N MET A 1 32.11 12.82 20.71
CA MET A 1 31.30 11.61 20.50
C MET A 1 31.16 11.43 19.00
N GLN A 2 31.97 10.54 18.39
CA GLN A 2 31.85 10.21 16.99
C GLN A 2 30.46 9.55 16.77
N ARG A 3 29.61 10.15 15.95
CA ARG A 3 28.43 9.45 15.43
C ARG A 3 28.97 8.30 14.58
N GLU A 4 28.96 7.07 15.11
CA GLU A 4 29.12 5.90 14.25
C GLU A 4 28.14 6.05 13.10
N SER A 5 28.68 6.12 11.88
CA SER A 5 27.83 6.21 10.69
C SER A 5 27.04 4.91 10.58
N LEU A 6 25.73 5.00 10.80
CA LEU A 6 24.83 3.85 10.61
C LEU A 6 24.97 3.31 9.19
N HIS A 7 24.99 2.00 9.04
CA HIS A 7 24.93 1.39 7.71
C HIS A 7 23.63 1.77 7.00
N CYS A 8 23.67 1.93 5.67
CA CYS A 8 22.51 2.33 4.88
C CYS A 8 21.26 1.47 5.14
N GLY A 9 21.43 0.15 5.27
CA GLY A 9 20.31 -0.76 5.58
C GLY A 9 19.67 -0.49 6.94
N GLU A 10 20.45 -0.10 7.94
CA GLU A 10 19.93 0.27 9.26
C GLU A 10 19.20 1.62 9.24
N LEU A 11 19.72 2.59 8.48
CA LEU A 11 19.03 3.87 8.26
C LEU A 11 17.67 3.65 7.58
N ILE A 12 17.66 2.86 6.51
CA ILE A 12 16.42 2.52 5.78
C ILE A 12 15.41 1.87 6.73
N LYS A 13 15.85 0.90 7.55
CA LYS A 13 14.98 0.24 8.52
C LYS A 13 14.39 1.25 9.53
N ARG A 14 15.22 2.08 10.15
CA ARG A 14 14.77 3.10 11.12
C ARG A 14 13.80 4.10 10.50
N LEU A 15 14.06 4.55 9.28
CA LEU A 15 13.16 5.44 8.53
C LEU A 15 11.83 4.76 8.25
N ASN A 16 11.83 3.50 7.80
CA ASN A 16 10.63 2.71 7.58
C ASN A 16 9.80 2.55 8.86
N ASP A 17 10.44 2.30 10.01
CA ASP A 17 9.77 2.17 11.31
C ASP A 17 9.10 3.50 11.74
N ILE A 18 9.74 4.65 11.48
CA ILE A 18 9.18 5.99 11.75
C ILE A 18 7.96 6.23 10.85
N LEU A 19 8.11 6.04 9.54
CA LEU A 19 7.03 6.21 8.56
C LEU A 19 5.83 5.30 8.87
N GLY A 20 6.10 4.06 9.28
CA GLY A 20 5.07 3.10 9.68
C GLY A 20 4.28 3.55 10.91
N ARG A 21 4.94 4.08 11.94
CA ARG A 21 4.26 4.63 13.12
C ARG A 21 3.36 5.80 12.76
N CYS A 22 3.88 6.79 12.02
CA CYS A 22 3.10 7.94 11.56
C CYS A 22 1.88 7.53 10.75
N SER A 23 2.04 6.55 9.84
CA SER A 23 0.93 6.03 9.03
C SER A 23 -0.14 5.34 9.88
N ASN A 24 0.27 4.54 10.86
CA ASN A 24 -0.66 3.83 11.73
C ASN A 24 -1.46 4.78 12.64
N GLU A 25 -0.86 5.88 13.11
CA GLU A 25 -1.56 6.88 13.92
C GLU A 25 -2.66 7.60 13.11
N GLU A 26 -2.34 8.03 11.88
CA GLU A 26 -3.31 8.65 10.98
C GLU A 26 -4.46 7.70 10.64
N LEU A 27 -4.15 6.45 10.27
CA LEU A 27 -5.14 5.45 9.91
C LEU A 27 -6.06 5.06 11.08
N ARG A 28 -5.56 5.10 12.32
CA ARG A 28 -6.38 4.87 13.52
C ARG A 28 -7.45 5.95 13.71
N ALA A 29 -7.15 7.20 13.37
CA ALA A 29 -8.13 8.27 13.43
C ALA A 29 -9.31 8.02 12.48
N ASP A 30 -9.06 7.38 11.34
CA ASP A 30 -10.07 7.00 10.34
C ASP A 30 -10.66 5.59 10.57
N ASP A 31 -10.30 4.93 11.66
CA ASP A 31 -10.66 3.51 11.92
C ASP A 31 -10.24 2.57 10.78
N MET A 32 -9.07 2.83 10.18
CA MET A 32 -8.54 2.07 9.04
C MET A 32 -7.24 1.37 9.37
N THR A 33 -6.93 0.33 8.60
CA THR A 33 -5.62 -0.32 8.59
C THR A 33 -4.91 -0.10 7.26
N SER A 34 -3.58 -0.19 7.24
CA SER A 34 -2.79 -0.08 6.00
C SER A 34 -3.24 -1.08 4.92
N SER A 35 -3.60 -2.31 5.31
CA SER A 35 -4.10 -3.33 4.38
C SER A 35 -5.46 -2.96 3.79
N GLN A 36 -6.35 -2.34 4.57
CA GLN A 36 -7.64 -1.86 4.10
C GLN A 36 -7.48 -0.71 3.10
N VAL A 37 -6.64 0.28 3.41
CA VAL A 37 -6.35 1.39 2.49
C VAL A 37 -5.71 0.88 1.20
N LYS A 38 -4.72 -0.01 1.30
CA LYS A 38 -4.09 -0.64 0.13
C LYS A 38 -5.12 -1.36 -0.74
N MET A 39 -6.05 -2.10 -0.14
CA MET A 39 -7.11 -2.79 -0.89
C MET A 39 -8.02 -1.82 -1.63
N LEU A 40 -8.46 -0.74 -0.96
CA LEU A 40 -9.27 0.31 -1.60
C LEU A 40 -8.55 0.95 -2.78
N MET A 41 -7.27 1.29 -2.62
CA MET A 41 -6.47 1.88 -3.70
C MET A 41 -6.36 0.94 -4.90
N ILE A 42 -6.10 -0.36 -4.68
CA ILE A 42 -6.04 -1.36 -5.74
C ILE A 42 -7.39 -1.43 -6.49
N ILE A 43 -8.51 -1.49 -5.76
CA ILE A 43 -9.85 -1.54 -6.40
C ILE A 43 -10.11 -0.27 -7.19
N ASN A 44 -9.78 0.89 -6.63
CA ASN A 44 -9.98 2.20 -7.27
C ASN A 44 -9.17 2.38 -8.57
N GLU A 45 -8.01 1.72 -8.68
CA GLU A 45 -7.12 1.80 -9.85
C GLU A 45 -7.44 0.74 -10.92
N THR A 46 -8.30 -0.25 -10.60
CA THR A 46 -8.69 -1.27 -11.57
C THR A 46 -9.70 -0.73 -12.57
N LYS A 47 -9.73 -1.36 -13.75
CA LYS A 47 -10.73 -1.07 -14.75
C LYS A 47 -12.14 -1.29 -14.17
N ASP A 48 -13.03 -0.33 -14.41
CA ASP A 48 -14.41 -0.33 -13.90
C ASP A 48 -14.50 -0.31 -12.36
N GLU A 49 -13.40 0.03 -11.66
CA GLU A 49 -13.30 0.09 -10.19
C GLU A 49 -13.82 -1.18 -9.51
N CYS A 50 -13.56 -2.33 -10.14
CA CYS A 50 -14.07 -3.63 -9.76
C CYS A 50 -13.01 -4.71 -9.95
N ILE A 51 -12.91 -5.64 -8.99
CA ILE A 51 -11.89 -6.69 -8.99
C ILE A 51 -12.43 -7.95 -8.30
N THR A 52 -11.94 -9.12 -8.68
CA THR A 52 -12.26 -10.36 -7.98
C THR A 52 -11.38 -10.59 -6.76
N LEU A 53 -11.87 -11.36 -5.78
CA LEU A 53 -11.05 -11.76 -4.63
C LEU A 53 -9.76 -12.48 -5.05
N LYS A 54 -9.82 -13.28 -6.12
CA LYS A 54 -8.66 -14.00 -6.65
C LYS A 54 -7.59 -13.08 -7.22
N GLU A 55 -7.99 -11.99 -7.86
CA GLU A 55 -7.05 -10.97 -8.35
C GLU A 55 -6.45 -10.18 -7.20
N LEU A 56 -7.26 -9.81 -6.19
CA LEU A 56 -6.75 -9.18 -4.96
C LEU A 56 -5.71 -10.06 -4.25
N GLU A 57 -5.94 -11.37 -4.18
CA GLU A 57 -5.00 -12.36 -3.63
C GLU A 57 -3.63 -12.28 -4.33
N LYS A 58 -3.61 -12.17 -5.67
CA LYS A 58 -2.37 -12.01 -6.44
C LYS A 58 -1.64 -10.69 -6.12
N HIS A 59 -2.39 -9.59 -5.96
CA HIS A 59 -1.81 -8.28 -5.62
C HIS A 59 -1.19 -8.25 -4.22
N PHE A 60 -1.77 -8.98 -3.27
CA PHE A 60 -1.31 -8.98 -1.88
C PHE A 60 -0.28 -10.06 -1.58
N GLY A 61 -0.27 -11.16 -2.31
CA GLY A 61 0.59 -12.31 -2.06
C GLY A 61 0.32 -13.00 -0.72
N VAL A 62 -0.94 -12.93 -0.22
CA VAL A 62 -1.37 -13.54 1.05
C VAL A 62 -2.56 -14.46 0.81
N ALA A 63 -2.85 -15.34 1.79
CA ALA A 63 -3.92 -16.31 1.68
C ALA A 63 -5.31 -15.68 1.46
N GLN A 64 -6.13 -16.33 0.66
CA GLN A 64 -7.48 -15.90 0.28
C GLN A 64 -8.36 -15.56 1.50
N ALA A 65 -8.26 -16.32 2.58
CA ALA A 65 -9.00 -16.07 3.81
C ALA A 65 -8.68 -14.68 4.42
N THR A 66 -7.41 -14.25 4.34
CA THR A 66 -6.97 -12.92 4.80
C THR A 66 -7.58 -11.81 3.93
N ILE A 67 -7.60 -12.00 2.62
CA ILE A 67 -8.20 -11.05 1.67
C ILE A 67 -9.70 -10.96 1.89
N ALA A 68 -10.39 -12.09 1.97
CA ALA A 68 -11.84 -12.14 2.23
C ALA A 68 -12.21 -11.45 3.56
N GLY A 69 -11.41 -11.67 4.62
CA GLY A 69 -11.61 -11.01 5.91
C GLY A 69 -11.40 -9.49 5.85
N THR A 70 -10.47 -9.01 5.04
CA THR A 70 -10.23 -7.57 4.84
C THR A 70 -11.37 -6.95 4.03
N ALA A 71 -11.80 -7.61 2.95
CA ALA A 71 -12.93 -7.19 2.13
C ALA A 71 -14.22 -7.10 2.94
N ALA A 72 -14.54 -8.13 3.75
CA ALA A 72 -15.72 -8.13 4.61
C ALA A 72 -15.75 -6.95 5.62
N ARG A 73 -14.58 -6.55 6.15
CA ARG A 73 -14.49 -5.37 7.03
C ARG A 73 -14.72 -4.07 6.27
N LEU A 74 -14.21 -3.94 5.03
CA LEU A 74 -14.46 -2.79 4.18
C LEU A 74 -15.92 -2.70 3.74
N GLU A 75 -16.53 -3.83 3.41
CA GLU A 75 -17.95 -3.92 3.08
C GLU A 75 -18.82 -3.49 4.28
N LYS A 76 -18.51 -3.97 5.49
CA LYS A 76 -19.18 -3.54 6.74
C LYS A 76 -19.06 -2.03 6.99
N LYS A 77 -17.94 -1.42 6.58
CA LYS A 77 -17.72 0.03 6.65
C LYS A 77 -18.40 0.80 5.52
N GLY A 78 -19.00 0.11 4.56
CA GLY A 78 -19.65 0.69 3.38
C GLY A 78 -18.68 1.31 2.38
N MET A 79 -17.41 0.88 2.37
CA MET A 79 -16.38 1.40 1.47
C MET A 79 -16.26 0.60 0.17
N ILE A 80 -16.70 -0.64 0.19
CA ILE A 80 -16.88 -1.49 -0.98
C ILE A 80 -18.25 -2.15 -0.92
N GLU A 81 -18.69 -2.64 -2.07
CA GLU A 81 -19.84 -3.53 -2.21
C GLU A 81 -19.41 -4.81 -2.91
N SER A 82 -19.98 -5.93 -2.49
CA SER A 82 -19.69 -7.23 -3.07
C SER A 82 -20.89 -7.72 -3.87
N PHE A 83 -20.62 -8.32 -5.03
CA PHE A 83 -21.64 -8.97 -5.84
C PHE A 83 -21.08 -10.21 -6.55
N TYR A 84 -21.96 -11.11 -6.96
CA TYR A 84 -21.57 -12.29 -7.73
C TYR A 84 -21.71 -12.02 -9.21
N ASP A 85 -20.79 -12.61 -9.99
CA ASP A 85 -20.87 -12.56 -11.45
C ASP A 85 -22.20 -13.14 -11.91
N PRO A 86 -22.95 -12.45 -12.79
CA PRO A 86 -24.23 -12.97 -13.32
C PRO A 86 -24.09 -14.28 -14.10
N SER A 87 -22.94 -14.51 -14.72
CA SER A 87 -22.65 -15.71 -15.52
C SER A 87 -22.03 -16.84 -14.72
N ASP A 88 -21.35 -16.56 -13.59
CA ASP A 88 -20.75 -17.56 -12.70
C ASP A 88 -20.87 -17.14 -11.23
N LYS A 89 -21.89 -17.63 -10.55
CA LYS A 89 -22.16 -17.35 -9.12
C LYS A 89 -21.08 -17.81 -8.15
N ARG A 90 -20.00 -18.44 -8.62
CA ARG A 90 -18.83 -18.80 -7.80
C ARG A 90 -17.80 -17.68 -7.78
N VAL A 91 -17.90 -16.72 -8.71
CA VAL A 91 -17.00 -15.58 -8.79
C VAL A 91 -17.61 -14.40 -8.05
N LYS A 92 -16.93 -13.97 -6.98
CA LYS A 92 -17.31 -12.80 -6.20
C LYS A 92 -16.44 -11.61 -6.61
N HIS A 93 -17.10 -10.49 -6.91
CA HIS A 93 -16.48 -9.22 -7.25
C HIS A 93 -16.62 -8.24 -6.11
N GLU A 94 -15.61 -7.41 -5.97
CA GLU A 94 -15.57 -6.28 -5.03
C GLU A 94 -15.50 -4.98 -5.84
N ARG A 95 -16.41 -4.04 -5.58
CA ARG A 95 -16.47 -2.72 -6.22
C ARG A 95 -16.34 -1.63 -5.17
N ILE A 96 -15.61 -0.55 -5.50
CA ILE A 96 -15.50 0.58 -4.60
C ILE A 96 -16.80 1.41 -4.60
N THR A 97 -17.16 1.95 -3.44
CA THR A 97 -18.27 2.89 -3.27
C THR A 97 -17.77 4.34 -3.31
N ASP A 98 -18.68 5.33 -3.36
CA ASP A 98 -18.32 6.74 -3.24
C ASP A 98 -17.58 7.05 -1.94
N LYS A 99 -17.98 6.40 -0.84
CA LYS A 99 -17.30 6.50 0.45
C LYS A 99 -15.88 5.93 0.37
N GLY A 100 -15.69 4.81 -0.31
CA GLY A 100 -14.37 4.23 -0.55
C GLY A 100 -13.48 5.14 -1.40
N ARG A 101 -14.01 5.75 -2.46
CA ARG A 101 -13.29 6.74 -3.28
C ARG A 101 -12.86 7.95 -2.48
N THR A 102 -13.75 8.48 -1.65
CA THR A 102 -13.42 9.60 -0.74
C THR A 102 -12.27 9.23 0.20
N MET A 103 -12.27 8.02 0.75
CA MET A 103 -11.17 7.52 1.57
C MET A 103 -9.85 7.40 0.77
N CYS A 104 -9.89 6.95 -0.48
CA CYS A 104 -8.69 6.92 -1.34
C CYS A 104 -8.09 8.31 -1.56
N VAL A 105 -8.94 9.32 -1.83
CA VAL A 105 -8.50 10.72 -1.98
C VAL A 105 -7.86 11.23 -0.68
N HIS A 106 -8.49 10.98 0.46
CA HIS A 106 -7.96 11.39 1.77
C HIS A 106 -6.61 10.71 2.07
N ALA A 107 -6.52 9.40 1.87
CA ALA A 107 -5.29 8.64 2.06
C ALA A 107 -4.18 9.10 1.11
N GLY A 108 -4.49 9.38 -0.16
CA GLY A 108 -3.54 9.90 -1.14
C GLY A 108 -2.97 11.25 -0.73
N LYS A 109 -3.80 12.16 -0.21
CA LYS A 109 -3.36 13.45 0.33
C LYS A 109 -2.45 13.26 1.55
N ALA A 110 -2.84 12.42 2.50
CA ALA A 110 -2.03 12.13 3.68
C ALA A 110 -0.65 11.53 3.30
N MET A 111 -0.60 10.64 2.31
CA MET A 111 0.65 10.09 1.78
C MET A 111 1.54 11.20 1.17
N HIS A 112 0.95 12.11 0.38
CA HIS A 112 1.69 13.21 -0.23
C HIS A 112 2.24 14.20 0.81
N ASP A 113 1.45 14.56 1.81
CA ASP A 113 1.86 15.47 2.88
C ASP A 113 2.97 14.82 3.73
N LYS A 114 2.90 13.51 3.95
CA LYS A 114 3.95 12.73 4.63
C LYS A 114 5.24 12.69 3.84
N GLU A 115 5.18 12.49 2.53
CA GLU A 115 6.35 12.52 1.65
C GLU A 115 7.04 13.89 1.72
N LYS A 116 6.29 14.98 1.66
CA LYS A 116 6.82 16.33 1.82
C LYS A 116 7.51 16.54 3.17
N TRP A 117 6.87 16.08 4.24
CA TRP A 117 7.46 16.15 5.59
C TRP A 117 8.74 15.30 5.68
N PHE A 118 8.69 14.07 5.20
CA PHE A 118 9.81 13.13 5.23
C PHE A 118 11.05 13.66 4.53
N LEU A 119 10.86 14.30 3.39
CA LEU A 119 11.93 14.88 2.56
C LEU A 119 12.18 16.36 2.83
N SER A 120 11.64 16.94 3.90
CA SER A 120 11.70 18.38 4.14
C SER A 120 13.12 18.94 4.35
N ALA A 121 14.05 18.10 4.82
CA ALA A 121 15.45 18.46 5.02
C ALA A 121 16.29 18.54 3.73
N LEU A 122 15.73 18.08 2.58
CA LEU A 122 16.44 17.96 1.32
C LEU A 122 16.05 19.07 0.36
N SER A 123 17.02 19.55 -0.43
CA SER A 123 16.78 20.39 -1.62
C SER A 123 16.08 19.61 -2.74
N ALA A 124 15.63 20.28 -3.78
CA ALA A 124 14.99 19.64 -4.93
C ALA A 124 15.93 18.60 -5.60
N ASP A 125 17.17 19.00 -5.86
CA ASP A 125 18.16 18.12 -6.51
C ASP A 125 18.51 16.90 -5.65
N GLU A 126 18.63 17.10 -4.32
CA GLU A 126 18.87 16.00 -3.37
C GLU A 126 17.70 15.01 -3.30
N LYS A 127 16.45 15.48 -3.43
CA LYS A 127 15.26 14.62 -3.51
C LYS A 127 15.27 13.74 -4.75
N GLU A 128 15.57 14.33 -5.91
CA GLU A 128 15.68 13.60 -7.17
C GLU A 128 16.79 12.56 -7.11
N GLU A 129 17.96 12.93 -6.58
CA GLU A 129 19.09 12.02 -6.45
C GLU A 129 18.80 10.88 -5.45
N LEU A 130 18.17 11.17 -4.30
CA LEU A 130 17.75 10.14 -3.34
C LEU A 130 16.77 9.16 -3.97
N HIS A 131 15.77 9.67 -4.69
CA HIS A 131 14.81 8.82 -5.42
C HIS A 131 15.51 7.92 -6.41
N ARG A 132 16.39 8.48 -7.24
CA ARG A 132 17.16 7.75 -8.25
C ARG A 132 18.02 6.63 -7.63
N LEU A 133 18.70 6.92 -6.51
CA LEU A 133 19.55 5.95 -5.83
C LEU A 133 18.74 4.84 -5.16
N LEU A 134 17.64 5.18 -4.48
CA LEU A 134 16.75 4.20 -3.86
C LEU A 134 16.11 3.30 -4.92
N GLN A 135 15.67 3.84 -6.05
CA GLN A 135 15.09 3.06 -7.15
C GLN A 135 16.14 2.08 -7.73
N LYS A 136 17.36 2.52 -7.94
CA LYS A 136 18.45 1.66 -8.43
C LYS A 136 18.71 0.47 -7.49
N VAL A 137 18.79 0.72 -6.19
CA VAL A 137 18.99 -0.34 -5.18
C VAL A 137 17.79 -1.29 -5.16
N TYR A 138 16.58 -0.74 -5.18
CA TYR A 138 15.35 -1.54 -5.18
C TYR A 138 15.26 -2.49 -6.37
N ASP A 139 15.54 -1.98 -7.58
CA ASP A 139 15.47 -2.76 -8.80
C ASP A 139 16.51 -3.91 -8.80
N ASP A 140 17.72 -3.66 -8.34
CA ASP A 140 18.78 -4.67 -8.27
C ASP A 140 18.45 -5.76 -7.27
N VAL A 141 18.09 -5.40 -6.04
CA VAL A 141 17.72 -6.35 -4.97
C VAL A 141 16.49 -7.17 -5.38
N ASN A 142 15.46 -6.55 -5.93
CA ASN A 142 14.24 -7.21 -6.36
C ASN A 142 14.48 -8.21 -7.50
N ASN A 143 15.39 -7.89 -8.43
CA ASN A 143 15.81 -8.81 -9.50
C ASN A 143 16.61 -9.99 -8.94
N CYS A 144 17.43 -9.78 -7.93
CA CYS A 144 18.20 -10.82 -7.26
C CYS A 144 17.28 -11.81 -6.51
N GLU A 145 16.28 -11.31 -5.76
CA GLU A 145 15.29 -12.16 -5.08
C GLU A 145 14.47 -13.02 -6.06
N ARG A 146 14.10 -12.46 -7.22
CA ARG A 146 13.37 -13.20 -8.27
C ARG A 146 14.21 -14.34 -8.86
N LYS A 147 15.53 -14.16 -8.94
CA LYS A 147 16.46 -15.22 -9.41
C LYS A 147 16.63 -16.33 -8.35
N CYS A 148 16.75 -15.98 -7.07
CA CYS A 148 16.88 -16.94 -5.98
C CYS A 148 15.63 -17.79 -5.74
N LYS A 149 14.41 -17.26 -5.99
CA LYS A 149 13.16 -18.02 -5.87
C LYS A 149 12.92 -19.01 -7.03
N LYS A 150 13.78 -19.03 -8.05
CA LYS A 150 13.73 -19.97 -9.19
C LYS A 150 14.72 -21.14 -9.06
N CYS A 151 15.53 -21.21 -8.02
CA CYS A 151 16.32 -22.35 -7.60
C CYS A 151 15.61 -23.11 -6.48
#